data_8aaceba56cb9dba54286904a1fe45260
#
_entry.id   8aaceba56cb9dba54286904a1fe45260
#
_cell.length_a   1.000
_cell.length_b   1.000
_cell.length_c   1.000
_cell.angle_alpha   90.00
_cell.angle_beta   90.00
_cell.angle_gamma   90.00
#
_symmetry.space_group_name_H-M   'P 1'
#
loop_
_entity.id
_entity.type
_entity.pdbx_description
1 polymer ?
#
loop_
_entity_poly.entity_id
_entity_poly.type
_entity_poly.pdbx_seq_one_letter_code
_entity_poly.pdbx_strand_id
1 'polypeptide(L)'
;NVIANCGLVASPNDIVKKTSKELGLKQKGIETSGKELAKKLKGKTPIIYSSQKLLCLSEKWKTDINENAKTHAFYNMFSEFNHNEICSYENPVGNFHVVILNDADDHIRVKKRIDIFKKLLGEYNTPVQEIAIKGDNYLTRLFTTVWMGLYVAYNLALEYNIDPTPVKIIESLKKDLK
;
A
#
# COMPACT_ATOMS: atom_id res chain seq x y z
N ASN A 1 -14.99 3.51 -21.18
CA ASN A 1 -15.22 3.70 -22.63
C ASN A 1 -16.44 4.58 -23.00
N VAL A 2 -17.49 4.73 -22.13
CA VAL A 2 -18.69 5.52 -22.48
C VAL A 2 -18.32 6.97 -22.83
N ILE A 3 -17.56 7.65 -21.98
CA ILE A 3 -17.14 9.05 -22.20
C ILE A 3 -16.25 9.19 -23.46
N ALA A 4 -15.40 8.19 -23.71
CA ALA A 4 -14.59 8.17 -24.94
C ALA A 4 -15.43 7.94 -26.18
N ASN A 5 -16.43 7.06 -26.12
CA ASN A 5 -17.36 6.83 -27.24
C ASN A 5 -18.23 8.07 -27.55
N CYS A 6 -18.43 8.94 -26.54
CA CYS A 6 -19.08 10.24 -26.74
C CYS A 6 -18.13 11.33 -27.31
N GLY A 7 -16.87 10.99 -27.60
CA GLY A 7 -15.89 11.94 -28.13
C GLY A 7 -15.35 12.97 -27.14
N LEU A 8 -15.65 12.82 -25.85
CA LEU A 8 -15.25 13.79 -24.80
C LEU A 8 -13.83 13.61 -24.30
N VAL A 9 -13.25 12.41 -24.43
CA VAL A 9 -11.87 12.07 -24.08
C VAL A 9 -11.30 11.05 -25.07
N ALA A 10 -9.98 10.96 -25.15
CA ALA A 10 -9.33 9.92 -25.95
C ALA A 10 -9.65 8.51 -25.40
N SER A 11 -9.70 7.51 -26.30
CA SER A 11 -9.94 6.13 -25.90
C SER A 11 -8.84 5.61 -24.97
N PRO A 12 -9.16 5.03 -23.82
CA PRO A 12 -8.17 4.46 -22.91
C PRO A 12 -7.68 3.06 -23.33
N ASN A 13 -8.17 2.51 -24.45
CA ASN A 13 -7.94 1.12 -24.83
C ASN A 13 -6.45 0.78 -24.95
N ASP A 14 -5.64 1.63 -25.56
CA ASP A 14 -4.22 1.37 -25.79
C ASP A 14 -3.42 1.39 -24.47
N ILE A 15 -3.69 2.37 -23.59
CA ILE A 15 -3.03 2.44 -22.31
C ILE A 15 -3.43 1.25 -21.40
N VAL A 16 -4.69 0.82 -21.46
CA VAL A 16 -5.17 -0.35 -20.72
C VAL A 16 -4.50 -1.64 -21.23
N LYS A 17 -4.44 -1.84 -22.55
CA LYS A 17 -3.74 -3.00 -23.15
C LYS A 17 -2.25 -3.01 -22.78
N LYS A 18 -1.57 -1.85 -22.88
CA LYS A 18 -0.16 -1.72 -22.50
C LYS A 18 0.04 -2.05 -21.03
N THR A 19 -0.80 -1.50 -20.16
CA THR A 19 -0.76 -1.76 -18.73
C THR A 19 -0.97 -3.24 -18.42
N SER A 20 -1.97 -3.89 -18.99
CA SER A 20 -2.23 -5.32 -18.80
C SER A 20 -1.03 -6.20 -19.19
N LYS A 21 -0.42 -5.91 -20.35
CA LYS A 21 0.79 -6.61 -20.81
C LYS A 21 1.96 -6.43 -19.83
N GLU A 22 2.20 -5.20 -19.38
CA GLU A 22 3.28 -4.87 -18.47
C GLU A 22 3.09 -5.54 -17.09
N LEU A 23 1.85 -5.57 -16.58
CA LEU A 23 1.50 -6.29 -15.35
C LEU A 23 1.83 -7.78 -15.46
N GLY A 24 1.42 -8.44 -16.57
CA GLY A 24 1.73 -9.84 -16.80
C GLY A 24 3.24 -10.14 -16.76
N LEU A 25 4.07 -9.26 -17.34
CA LEU A 25 5.53 -9.41 -17.31
C LEU A 25 6.13 -9.22 -15.91
N LYS A 26 5.50 -8.42 -15.07
CA LYS A 26 5.97 -8.09 -13.71
C LYS A 26 5.41 -9.02 -12.62
N GLN A 27 4.44 -9.86 -12.94
CA GLN A 27 3.69 -10.68 -11.97
C GLN A 27 4.59 -11.40 -10.98
N LYS A 28 5.52 -12.22 -11.46
CA LYS A 28 6.41 -13.04 -10.61
C LYS A 28 7.28 -12.18 -9.67
N GLY A 29 7.77 -11.03 -10.15
CA GLY A 29 8.54 -10.10 -9.32
C GLY A 29 7.70 -9.45 -8.23
N ILE A 30 6.46 -9.04 -8.56
CA ILE A 30 5.50 -8.45 -7.62
C ILE A 30 5.15 -9.48 -6.52
N GLU A 31 4.83 -10.72 -6.91
CA GLU A 31 4.53 -11.81 -6.00
C GLU A 31 5.68 -12.10 -5.03
N THR A 32 6.90 -12.22 -5.55
CA THR A 32 8.10 -12.44 -4.73
C THR A 32 8.30 -11.30 -3.73
N SER A 33 8.26 -10.05 -4.19
CA SER A 33 8.43 -8.89 -3.33
C SER A 33 7.34 -8.77 -2.27
N GLY A 34 6.08 -9.08 -2.63
CA GLY A 34 4.97 -9.11 -1.69
C GLY A 34 5.16 -10.16 -0.58
N LYS A 35 5.62 -11.36 -0.95
CA LYS A 35 5.93 -12.44 0.01
C LYS A 35 7.07 -12.07 0.96
N GLU A 36 8.13 -11.46 0.43
CA GLU A 36 9.27 -11.02 1.26
C GLU A 36 8.88 -9.92 2.24
N LEU A 37 8.06 -8.96 1.82
CA LEU A 37 7.56 -7.91 2.70
C LEU A 37 6.62 -8.48 3.77
N ALA A 38 5.74 -9.40 3.42
CA ALA A 38 4.85 -10.06 4.37
C ALA A 38 5.62 -10.70 5.54
N LYS A 39 6.73 -11.38 5.26
CA LYS A 39 7.61 -11.96 6.29
C LYS A 39 8.16 -10.89 7.24
N LYS A 40 8.55 -9.72 6.71
CA LYS A 40 9.05 -8.60 7.54
C LYS A 40 7.95 -7.98 8.40
N LEU A 41 6.71 -8.03 7.95
CA LEU A 41 5.54 -7.47 8.64
C LEU A 41 4.96 -8.43 9.70
N LYS A 42 5.34 -9.70 9.70
CA LYS A 42 4.86 -10.67 10.70
C LYS A 42 5.19 -10.21 12.12
N GLY A 43 4.18 -10.19 12.99
CA GLY A 43 4.30 -9.72 14.37
C GLY A 43 4.48 -8.21 14.52
N LYS A 44 4.24 -7.45 13.44
CA LYS A 44 4.31 -5.97 13.41
C LYS A 44 2.94 -5.38 13.09
N THR A 45 2.77 -4.12 13.46
CA THR A 45 1.62 -3.32 13.00
C THR A 45 2.09 -2.45 11.83
N PRO A 46 1.66 -2.72 10.59
CA PRO A 46 2.05 -1.93 9.43
C PRO A 46 1.46 -0.52 9.47
N ILE A 47 2.28 0.49 9.15
CA ILE A 47 1.82 1.86 8.90
C ILE A 47 2.25 2.23 7.48
N ILE A 48 1.29 2.51 6.60
CA ILE A 48 1.54 2.75 5.18
C ILE A 48 1.46 4.24 4.88
N TYR A 49 2.56 4.83 4.44
CA TYR A 49 2.62 6.23 4.05
C TYR A 49 2.83 6.42 2.56
N SER A 50 2.20 7.44 2.00
CA SER A 50 2.40 7.86 0.62
C SER A 50 2.28 9.39 0.48
N SER A 51 2.50 9.91 -0.72
CA SER A 51 2.07 11.28 -1.04
C SER A 51 0.55 11.38 -1.08
N GLN A 52 0.00 12.58 -0.95
CA GLN A 52 -1.44 12.83 -1.09
C GLN A 52 -2.00 12.29 -2.41
N LYS A 53 -1.24 12.41 -3.49
CA LYS A 53 -1.59 11.88 -4.83
C LYS A 53 -1.86 10.37 -4.83
N LEU A 54 -1.23 9.64 -3.92
CA LEU A 54 -1.28 8.18 -3.83
C LEU A 54 -1.99 7.68 -2.57
N LEU A 55 -2.68 8.56 -1.85
CA LEU A 55 -3.35 8.21 -0.59
C LEU A 55 -4.30 7.01 -0.74
N CYS A 56 -5.00 6.91 -1.88
CA CYS A 56 -5.87 5.77 -2.18
C CYS A 56 -5.12 4.42 -2.19
N LEU A 57 -3.82 4.39 -2.53
CA LEU A 57 -3.01 3.18 -2.49
C LEU A 57 -2.68 2.79 -1.05
N SER A 58 -2.30 3.75 -0.20
CA SER A 58 -2.03 3.49 1.22
C SER A 58 -3.28 2.99 1.93
N GLU A 59 -4.43 3.59 1.65
CA GLU A 59 -5.73 3.14 2.14
C GLU A 59 -6.06 1.73 1.65
N LYS A 60 -5.87 1.44 0.37
CA LYS A 60 -6.10 0.12 -0.21
C LYS A 60 -5.23 -0.94 0.46
N TRP A 61 -3.94 -0.69 0.63
CA TRP A 61 -3.05 -1.61 1.32
C TRP A 61 -3.49 -1.89 2.76
N LYS A 62 -3.85 -0.83 3.50
CA LYS A 62 -4.38 -0.94 4.86
C LYS A 62 -5.63 -1.82 4.89
N THR A 63 -6.60 -1.55 4.01
CA THR A 63 -7.85 -2.31 3.97
C THR A 63 -7.63 -3.77 3.61
N ASP A 64 -6.76 -4.06 2.63
CA ASP A 64 -6.41 -5.44 2.25
C ASP A 64 -5.76 -6.20 3.42
N ILE A 65 -4.84 -5.56 4.14
CA ILE A 65 -4.20 -6.18 5.31
C ILE A 65 -5.25 -6.45 6.41
N ASN A 66 -6.11 -5.48 6.71
CA ASN A 66 -7.16 -5.67 7.72
C ASN A 66 -8.11 -6.82 7.32
N GLU A 67 -8.55 -6.85 6.06
CA GLU A 67 -9.55 -7.82 5.60
C GLU A 67 -8.95 -9.22 5.40
N ASN A 68 -7.79 -9.35 4.76
CA ASN A 68 -7.21 -10.66 4.41
C ASN A 68 -6.34 -11.22 5.53
N ALA A 69 -5.41 -10.43 6.08
CA ALA A 69 -4.52 -10.89 7.15
C ALA A 69 -5.14 -10.82 8.55
N LYS A 70 -6.36 -10.25 8.69
CA LYS A 70 -7.11 -10.12 9.96
C LYS A 70 -6.33 -9.38 11.05
N THR A 71 -5.44 -8.46 10.66
CA THR A 71 -4.61 -7.71 11.59
C THR A 71 -4.74 -6.20 11.36
N HIS A 72 -4.43 -5.42 12.39
CA HIS A 72 -4.46 -3.98 12.28
C HIS A 72 -3.36 -3.47 11.35
N ALA A 73 -3.71 -2.48 10.53
CA ALA A 73 -2.79 -1.65 9.78
C ALA A 73 -3.33 -0.22 9.76
N PHE A 74 -2.46 0.75 9.62
CA PHE A 74 -2.80 2.17 9.56
C PHE A 74 -2.23 2.78 8.28
N TYR A 75 -2.73 3.95 7.89
CA TYR A 75 -2.21 4.70 6.77
C TYR A 75 -2.34 6.20 6.99
N ASN A 76 -1.44 6.96 6.37
CA ASN A 76 -1.53 8.41 6.30
C ASN A 76 -0.71 8.94 5.11
N MET A 77 -0.68 10.25 4.90
CA MET A 77 0.06 10.90 3.82
C MET A 77 1.13 11.84 4.33
N PHE A 78 2.21 11.95 3.56
CA PHE A 78 3.22 12.99 3.75
C PHE A 78 2.56 14.37 3.60
N SER A 79 2.99 15.28 4.41
CA SER A 79 2.47 16.56 4.81
C SER A 79 1.54 16.49 6.03
N GLU A 80 0.49 15.70 6.03
CA GLU A 80 -0.44 15.62 7.17
C GLU A 80 0.21 14.99 8.40
N PHE A 81 0.70 13.76 8.28
CA PHE A 81 1.30 13.08 9.43
C PHE A 81 2.55 13.82 9.98
N ASN A 82 3.22 14.62 9.16
CA ASN A 82 4.37 15.41 9.59
C ASN A 82 4.03 16.53 10.59
N HIS A 83 2.76 16.86 10.79
CA HIS A 83 2.32 17.87 11.75
C HIS A 83 1.94 17.29 13.11
N ASN A 84 1.58 16.03 13.18
CA ASN A 84 1.00 15.42 14.37
C ASN A 84 1.56 14.01 14.63
N GLU A 85 1.27 13.06 13.75
CA GLU A 85 1.58 11.64 13.95
C GLU A 85 3.09 11.35 14.05
N ILE A 86 3.93 12.17 13.44
CA ILE A 86 5.40 12.02 13.53
C ILE A 86 5.90 12.07 14.99
N CYS A 87 5.22 12.80 15.88
CA CYS A 87 5.57 12.86 17.29
C CYS A 87 5.37 11.52 18.02
N SER A 88 4.52 10.63 17.50
CA SER A 88 4.27 9.32 18.10
C SER A 88 5.48 8.38 18.05
N TYR A 89 6.45 8.67 17.20
CA TYR A 89 7.70 7.89 17.12
C TYR A 89 8.67 8.16 18.26
N GLU A 90 8.46 9.22 19.05
CA GLU A 90 9.24 9.49 20.28
C GLU A 90 8.89 8.51 21.40
N ASN A 91 7.65 7.99 21.42
CA ASN A 91 7.18 7.04 22.43
C ASN A 91 6.25 5.99 21.80
N PRO A 92 6.75 5.10 20.96
CA PRO A 92 5.92 4.13 20.24
C PRO A 92 5.40 3.07 21.21
N VAL A 93 4.07 2.99 21.35
CA VAL A 93 3.39 1.95 22.14
C VAL A 93 2.92 0.85 21.17
N GLY A 94 3.84 -0.03 20.79
CA GLY A 94 3.57 -1.12 19.86
C GLY A 94 4.77 -1.51 19.01
N ASN A 95 4.61 -2.58 18.26
CA ASN A 95 5.64 -3.08 17.37
C ASN A 95 5.31 -2.69 15.92
N PHE A 96 5.71 -1.48 15.53
CA PHE A 96 5.38 -0.91 14.23
C PHE A 96 6.40 -1.27 13.14
N HIS A 97 5.93 -1.28 11.89
CA HIS A 97 6.77 -1.34 10.70
C HIS A 97 6.23 -0.36 9.65
N VAL A 98 7.03 0.61 9.30
CA VAL A 98 6.63 1.63 8.33
C VAL A 98 6.85 1.13 6.91
N VAL A 99 5.85 1.30 6.05
CA VAL A 99 5.95 1.06 4.60
C VAL A 99 5.72 2.39 3.89
N ILE A 100 6.69 2.82 3.09
CA ILE A 100 6.61 4.06 2.32
C ILE A 100 6.40 3.73 0.85
N LEU A 101 5.28 4.15 0.28
CA LEU A 101 5.01 4.07 -1.16
C LEU A 101 5.56 5.34 -1.82
N ASN A 102 6.72 5.23 -2.49
CA ASN A 102 7.44 6.34 -3.10
C ASN A 102 7.32 6.31 -4.63
N ASP A 103 6.64 7.31 -5.21
CA ASP A 103 6.53 7.47 -6.67
C ASP A 103 7.63 8.40 -7.18
N ALA A 104 8.29 8.00 -8.26
CA ALA A 104 9.29 8.81 -8.95
C ALA A 104 8.73 10.18 -9.41
N ASP A 105 7.42 10.28 -9.66
CA ASP A 105 6.74 11.51 -10.08
C ASP A 105 6.22 12.35 -8.90
N ASP A 106 6.53 11.99 -7.67
CA ASP A 106 6.17 12.82 -6.52
C ASP A 106 6.98 14.12 -6.47
N HIS A 107 6.34 15.17 -5.95
CA HIS A 107 6.97 16.47 -5.81
C HIS A 107 8.26 16.39 -4.99
N ILE A 108 9.29 17.14 -5.38
CA ILE A 108 10.61 17.11 -4.75
C ILE A 108 10.58 17.31 -3.23
N ARG A 109 9.66 18.14 -2.73
CA ARG A 109 9.49 18.33 -1.28
C ARG A 109 8.97 17.08 -0.56
N VAL A 110 8.14 16.26 -1.22
CA VAL A 110 7.68 14.97 -0.67
C VAL A 110 8.86 14.02 -0.58
N LYS A 111 9.64 13.89 -1.64
CA LYS A 111 10.87 13.06 -1.66
C LYS A 111 11.84 13.46 -0.55
N LYS A 112 12.08 14.76 -0.37
CA LYS A 112 12.91 15.27 0.73
C LYS A 112 12.35 14.91 2.12
N ARG A 113 11.02 14.96 2.30
CA ARG A 113 10.37 14.53 3.56
C ARG A 113 10.55 13.04 3.80
N ILE A 114 10.45 12.21 2.76
CA ILE A 114 10.70 10.77 2.85
C ILE A 114 12.12 10.50 3.35
N ASP A 115 13.12 11.16 2.77
CA ASP A 115 14.52 10.97 3.15
C ASP A 115 14.80 11.40 4.60
N ILE A 116 14.24 12.54 5.02
CA ILE A 116 14.36 13.03 6.40
C ILE A 116 13.66 12.06 7.37
N PHE A 117 12.45 11.63 7.03
CA PHE A 117 11.68 10.73 7.88
C PHE A 117 12.35 9.37 8.06
N LYS A 118 12.94 8.80 7.00
CA LYS A 118 13.71 7.55 7.10
C LYS A 118 14.89 7.66 8.06
N LYS A 119 15.58 8.79 8.09
CA LYS A 119 16.67 9.05 9.06
C LYS A 119 16.13 9.08 10.47
N LEU A 120 15.05 9.82 10.69
CA LEU A 120 14.37 9.92 11.98
C LEU A 120 13.92 8.53 12.48
N LEU A 121 13.29 7.72 11.64
CA LEU A 121 12.89 6.36 12.01
C LEU A 121 14.09 5.48 12.43
N GLY A 122 15.27 5.70 11.83
CA GLY A 122 16.51 5.05 12.23
C GLY A 122 16.95 5.43 13.65
N GLU A 123 16.79 6.70 14.03
CA GLU A 123 17.11 7.19 15.39
C GLU A 123 16.18 6.58 16.46
N TYR A 124 14.93 6.32 16.11
CA TYR A 124 13.93 5.69 16.98
C TYR A 124 13.81 4.17 16.81
N ASN A 125 14.75 3.53 16.10
CA ASN A 125 14.78 2.08 15.87
C ASN A 125 13.47 1.51 15.28
N THR A 126 12.71 2.31 14.53
CA THR A 126 11.50 1.86 13.87
C THR A 126 11.84 1.32 12.47
N PRO A 127 11.56 0.04 12.18
CA PRO A 127 11.87 -0.54 10.87
C PRO A 127 11.05 0.12 9.78
N VAL A 128 11.71 0.39 8.64
CA VAL A 128 11.09 1.01 7.49
C VAL A 128 11.42 0.25 6.20
N GLN A 129 10.40 0.06 5.36
CA GLN A 129 10.55 -0.46 4.00
C GLN A 129 10.03 0.55 3.00
N GLU A 130 10.90 1.07 2.17
CA GLU A 130 10.51 1.90 1.03
C GLU A 130 10.18 1.02 -0.17
N ILE A 131 9.05 1.27 -0.80
CA ILE A 131 8.59 0.64 -2.03
C ILE A 131 8.64 1.69 -3.15
N ALA A 132 9.61 1.56 -4.04
CA ALA A 132 9.66 2.39 -5.24
C ALA A 132 8.55 1.95 -6.21
N ILE A 133 7.59 2.83 -6.44
CA ILE A 133 6.49 2.59 -7.39
C ILE A 133 7.03 2.70 -8.81
N LYS A 134 6.92 1.62 -9.58
CA LYS A 134 7.50 1.50 -10.93
C LYS A 134 6.45 1.19 -11.98
N GLY A 135 6.57 1.82 -13.14
CA GLY A 135 5.73 1.57 -14.31
C GLY A 135 5.89 2.67 -15.35
N ASP A 136 5.75 2.32 -16.63
CA ASP A 136 5.93 3.24 -17.76
C ASP A 136 4.86 4.33 -17.81
N ASN A 137 3.73 4.11 -17.19
CA ASN A 137 2.61 5.06 -17.13
C ASN A 137 1.93 5.01 -15.77
N TYR A 138 1.08 6.00 -15.49
CA TYR A 138 0.40 6.13 -14.21
C TYR A 138 -0.47 4.92 -13.85
N LEU A 139 -1.22 4.36 -14.82
CA LEU A 139 -2.05 3.17 -14.57
C LEU A 139 -1.21 1.96 -14.20
N THR A 140 -0.10 1.72 -14.91
CA THR A 140 0.81 0.62 -14.57
C THR A 140 1.36 0.80 -13.15
N ARG A 141 1.76 2.02 -12.76
CA ARG A 141 2.24 2.30 -11.40
C ARG A 141 1.16 2.05 -10.35
N LEU A 142 -0.07 2.49 -10.59
CA LEU A 142 -1.19 2.21 -9.68
C LEU A 142 -1.43 0.71 -9.53
N PHE A 143 -1.62 0.00 -10.63
CA PHE A 143 -2.00 -1.40 -10.58
C PHE A 143 -0.88 -2.34 -10.09
N THR A 144 0.38 -2.06 -10.41
CA THR A 144 1.51 -2.83 -9.84
C THR A 144 1.55 -2.67 -8.32
N THR A 145 1.29 -1.46 -7.81
CA THR A 145 1.30 -1.18 -6.38
C THR A 145 0.10 -1.80 -5.67
N VAL A 146 -1.10 -1.72 -6.26
CA VAL A 146 -2.30 -2.42 -5.74
C VAL A 146 -2.04 -3.92 -5.69
N TRP A 147 -1.53 -4.51 -6.76
CA TRP A 147 -1.28 -5.94 -6.85
C TRP A 147 -0.23 -6.41 -5.83
N MET A 148 0.82 -5.63 -5.64
CA MET A 148 1.81 -5.90 -4.58
C MET A 148 1.17 -5.90 -3.19
N GLY A 149 0.30 -4.93 -2.89
CA GLY A 149 -0.44 -4.87 -1.62
C GLY A 149 -1.30 -6.10 -1.36
N LEU A 150 -2.00 -6.57 -2.40
CA LEU A 150 -2.78 -7.82 -2.33
C LEU A 150 -1.89 -9.03 -2.01
N TYR A 151 -0.72 -9.17 -2.66
CA TYR A 151 0.21 -10.25 -2.34
C TYR A 151 0.80 -10.11 -0.93
N VAL A 152 1.07 -8.89 -0.46
CA VAL A 152 1.49 -8.65 0.94
C VAL A 152 0.41 -9.13 1.91
N ALA A 153 -0.83 -8.70 1.74
CA ALA A 153 -1.94 -9.06 2.62
C ALA A 153 -2.21 -10.57 2.61
N TYR A 154 -2.24 -11.19 1.42
CA TYR A 154 -2.40 -12.63 1.24
C TYR A 154 -1.29 -13.42 1.94
N ASN A 155 -0.02 -13.10 1.65
CA ASN A 155 1.09 -13.83 2.25
C ASN A 155 1.21 -13.57 3.76
N LEU A 156 0.82 -12.38 4.24
CA LEU A 156 0.79 -12.10 5.68
C LEU A 156 -0.26 -12.96 6.40
N ALA A 157 -1.42 -13.20 5.78
CA ALA A 157 -2.39 -14.18 6.28
C ALA A 157 -1.78 -15.57 6.42
N LEU A 158 -1.05 -16.03 5.38
CA LEU A 158 -0.35 -17.33 5.41
C LEU A 158 0.72 -17.38 6.51
N GLU A 159 1.48 -16.30 6.72
CA GLU A 159 2.47 -16.22 7.79
C GLU A 159 1.84 -16.35 9.19
N TYR A 160 0.57 -15.97 9.35
CA TYR A 160 -0.22 -16.14 10.57
C TYR A 160 -1.02 -17.45 10.61
N ASN A 161 -0.94 -18.30 9.58
CA ASN A 161 -1.77 -19.50 9.40
C ASN A 161 -3.29 -19.16 9.44
N ILE A 162 -3.67 -18.04 8.84
CA ILE A 162 -5.05 -17.55 8.73
C ILE A 162 -5.53 -17.76 7.29
N ASP A 163 -6.74 -18.29 7.11
CA ASP A 163 -7.43 -18.29 5.82
C ASP A 163 -7.85 -16.84 5.48
N PRO A 164 -7.33 -16.26 4.38
CA PRO A 164 -7.68 -14.90 3.99
C PRO A 164 -9.13 -14.74 3.52
N THR A 165 -9.78 -15.83 3.08
CA THR A 165 -11.04 -15.78 2.35
C THR A 165 -12.27 -15.45 3.22
N PRO A 166 -12.53 -16.10 4.38
CA PRO A 166 -13.77 -15.87 5.13
C PRO A 166 -13.75 -14.53 5.87
N VAL A 167 -14.88 -13.83 5.80
CA VAL A 167 -15.08 -12.53 6.49
C VAL A 167 -16.20 -12.65 7.55
N LYS A 168 -16.13 -13.69 8.39
CA LYS A 168 -17.16 -14.07 9.36
C LYS A 168 -17.69 -12.93 10.22
N ILE A 169 -16.81 -12.03 10.69
CA ILE A 169 -17.22 -10.89 11.51
C ILE A 169 -18.07 -9.89 10.73
N ILE A 170 -17.76 -9.67 9.44
CA ILE A 170 -18.56 -8.80 8.56
C ILE A 170 -19.91 -9.46 8.28
N GLU A 171 -19.93 -10.77 8.07
CA GLU A 171 -21.18 -11.52 7.83
C GLU A 171 -22.08 -11.51 9.06
N SER A 172 -21.51 -11.64 10.28
CA SER A 172 -22.26 -11.49 11.53
C SER A 172 -22.85 -10.10 11.66
N LEU A 173 -22.03 -9.06 11.50
CA LEU A 173 -22.52 -7.67 11.53
C LEU A 173 -23.68 -7.43 10.56
N LYS A 174 -23.59 -7.95 9.32
CA LYS A 174 -24.67 -7.82 8.33
C LYS A 174 -25.96 -8.55 8.73
N LYS A 175 -25.87 -9.64 9.49
CA LYS A 175 -27.07 -10.33 10.02
C LYS A 175 -27.74 -9.52 11.11
N ASP A 176 -26.95 -8.92 12.00
CA ASP A 176 -27.46 -8.14 13.13
C ASP A 176 -28.04 -6.77 12.70
N LEU A 177 -27.68 -6.30 11.47
CA LEU A 177 -28.24 -5.07 10.88
C LEU A 177 -29.56 -5.28 10.12
N LYS A 178 -30.03 -6.51 9.96
CA LYS A 178 -31.34 -6.86 9.32
C LYS A 178 -32.45 -6.97 10.32
#